data_d45f8b4adc929dfec9dd56503a4dc4f6
#
_entry.id   d45f8b4adc929dfec9dd56503a4dc4f6
#
_cell.length_a   1.000
_cell.length_b   1.000
_cell.length_c   1.000
_cell.angle_alpha   90.00
_cell.angle_beta   90.00
_cell.angle_gamma   90.00
#
_symmetry.space_group_name_H-M   'P 1'
#
loop_
_entity.id
_entity.type
_entity.pdbx_description
1 polymer ?
#
loop_
_entity_poly.entity_id
_entity_poly.type
_entity_poly.pdbx_seq_one_letter_code
_entity_poly.pdbx_strand_id
1 'polypeptide(L)'
;DITVLIEDCPHTTAKDEGKGYPLVRTPNIGEGQLLLDGVHRVSKEVYDKRNVRAVPQVDDIIYAREAPAGNVAVIRENEQVCLGQRTVLIRPMNTLIDSVWLTYAMLTPYSRNHLISKATGSTVTHVNMASIRPFDLPLPPLSEQHRIVAEIKRWFALIDQIEQGKADLQTIIKQTKSKILDLAIHGKLVPQDPNDEPAIELLKRINPDFTPCDNEHYQN
;
A
#
# COMPACT_ATOMS: atom_id res chain seq x y z
N ASP A 1 3.30 32.16 2.50
CA ASP A 1 3.89 31.13 1.63
C ASP A 1 4.73 30.18 2.47
N ILE A 2 4.44 28.90 2.38
CA ILE A 2 5.14 27.84 3.15
C ILE A 2 5.96 26.91 2.24
N THR A 3 6.00 27.23 0.94
CA THR A 3 6.70 26.45 -0.07
C THR A 3 7.72 27.29 -0.81
N VAL A 4 8.87 26.70 -1.10
CA VAL A 4 9.91 27.27 -1.95
C VAL A 4 9.52 27.14 -3.42
N LEU A 5 8.82 26.04 -3.75
CA LEU A 5 8.51 25.65 -5.13
C LEU A 5 7.22 24.84 -5.17
N ILE A 6 6.37 25.13 -6.15
CA ILE A 6 5.28 24.26 -6.60
C ILE A 6 5.38 24.17 -8.12
N GLU A 7 5.87 23.04 -8.63
CA GLU A 7 6.18 22.85 -10.05
C GLU A 7 5.35 21.73 -10.67
N ASP A 8 4.79 22.02 -11.83
CA ASP A 8 4.02 21.03 -12.60
C ASP A 8 4.93 20.10 -13.40
N CYS A 9 4.52 18.85 -13.55
CA CYS A 9 5.24 17.85 -14.33
C CYS A 9 5.36 18.22 -15.81
N PRO A 10 6.30 17.64 -16.55
CA PRO A 10 6.25 17.67 -18.01
C PRO A 10 5.00 16.97 -18.54
N HIS A 11 4.25 17.63 -19.44
CA HIS A 11 2.99 17.11 -20.00
C HIS A 11 3.19 16.06 -21.11
N THR A 12 4.38 15.48 -21.21
CA THR A 12 4.73 14.44 -22.16
C THR A 12 4.81 13.08 -21.52
N THR A 13 4.42 12.04 -22.26
CA THR A 13 4.59 10.64 -21.82
C THR A 13 6.04 10.21 -22.04
N ALA A 14 6.64 9.52 -21.08
CA ALA A 14 7.89 8.80 -21.28
C ALA A 14 7.60 7.29 -21.34
N LYS A 15 8.27 6.60 -22.26
CA LYS A 15 8.18 5.15 -22.41
C LYS A 15 8.95 4.48 -21.27
N ASP A 16 8.44 3.34 -20.82
CA ASP A 16 9.18 2.50 -19.88
C ASP A 16 10.35 1.81 -20.61
N GLU A 17 11.56 2.03 -20.11
CA GLU A 17 12.80 1.43 -20.61
C GLU A 17 13.26 0.25 -19.73
N GLY A 18 12.50 -0.09 -18.67
CA GLY A 18 12.74 -1.22 -17.78
C GLY A 18 13.96 -1.08 -16.85
N LYS A 19 14.80 -0.07 -17.03
CA LYS A 19 16.02 0.18 -16.22
C LYS A 19 16.30 1.66 -16.04
N GLY A 20 17.11 2.00 -15.05
CA GLY A 20 17.50 3.38 -14.76
C GLY A 20 16.65 4.02 -13.65
N TYR A 21 16.25 5.27 -13.84
CA TYR A 21 15.60 6.09 -12.83
C TYR A 21 14.08 5.87 -12.77
N PRO A 22 13.49 5.76 -11.57
CA PRO A 22 12.04 5.63 -11.42
C PRO A 22 11.28 6.85 -12.00
N LEU A 23 10.26 6.57 -12.81
CA LEU A 23 9.31 7.54 -13.34
C LEU A 23 8.04 7.51 -12.51
N VAL A 24 7.90 8.43 -11.57
CA VAL A 24 6.76 8.49 -10.67
C VAL A 24 5.53 9.05 -11.38
N ARG A 25 4.53 8.24 -11.59
CA ARG A 25 3.21 8.59 -12.12
C ARG A 25 2.17 8.55 -10.98
N THR A 26 0.95 9.02 -11.24
CA THR A 26 -0.11 9.04 -10.21
C THR A 26 -0.34 7.71 -9.49
N PRO A 27 -0.31 6.52 -10.15
CA PRO A 27 -0.44 5.24 -9.45
C PRO A 27 0.74 4.89 -8.52
N ASN A 28 1.88 5.56 -8.70
CA ASN A 28 3.07 5.34 -7.88
C ASN A 28 3.11 6.25 -6.64
N ILE A 29 2.08 7.06 -6.43
CA ILE A 29 1.95 7.95 -5.27
C ILE A 29 0.95 7.31 -4.32
N GLY A 30 1.46 6.78 -3.21
CA GLY A 30 0.65 6.23 -2.13
C GLY A 30 0.19 7.30 -1.15
N GLU A 31 -0.25 6.88 0.02
CA GLU A 31 -0.65 7.77 1.11
C GLU A 31 0.55 7.97 2.06
N GLY A 32 1.38 8.95 1.75
CA GLY A 32 2.57 9.32 2.51
C GLY A 32 3.89 8.75 1.99
N GLN A 33 3.87 7.82 1.04
CA GLN A 33 5.07 7.17 0.51
C GLN A 33 4.97 6.88 -0.99
N LEU A 34 6.12 6.80 -1.67
CA LEU A 34 6.20 6.37 -3.04
C LEU A 34 6.10 4.83 -3.14
N LEU A 35 5.37 4.35 -4.15
CA LEU A 35 5.21 2.94 -4.48
C LEU A 35 6.12 2.61 -5.66
N LEU A 36 7.38 2.27 -5.38
CA LEU A 36 8.42 2.12 -6.41
C LEU A 36 8.58 0.68 -6.92
N ASP A 37 7.85 -0.28 -6.35
CA ASP A 37 7.83 -1.65 -6.85
C ASP A 37 7.14 -1.72 -8.20
N GLY A 38 7.83 -2.26 -9.22
CA GLY A 38 7.31 -2.32 -10.58
C GLY A 38 7.10 -0.96 -11.26
N VAL A 39 7.65 0.13 -10.72
CA VAL A 39 7.61 1.46 -11.32
C VAL A 39 8.29 1.48 -12.69
N HIS A 40 7.74 2.22 -13.64
CA HIS A 40 8.42 2.49 -14.92
C HIS A 40 9.78 3.15 -14.68
N ARG A 41 10.77 2.75 -15.47
CA ARG A 41 12.14 3.29 -15.37
C ARG A 41 12.57 3.92 -16.68
N VAL A 42 13.38 4.95 -16.58
CA VAL A 42 13.85 5.73 -17.72
C VAL A 42 15.37 5.92 -17.66
N SER A 43 15.98 6.14 -18.83
CA SER A 43 17.40 6.45 -18.96
C SER A 43 17.77 7.78 -18.27
N LYS A 44 19.06 7.99 -18.07
CA LYS A 44 19.60 9.25 -17.53
C LYS A 44 19.20 10.46 -18.40
N GLU A 45 19.21 10.30 -19.71
CA GLU A 45 18.84 11.35 -20.64
C GLU A 45 17.37 11.78 -20.45
N VAL A 46 16.46 10.81 -20.32
CA VAL A 46 15.05 11.08 -20.07
C VAL A 46 14.84 11.68 -18.68
N TYR A 47 15.54 11.16 -17.68
CA TYR A 47 15.54 11.70 -16.32
C TYR A 47 15.93 13.18 -16.30
N ASP A 48 17.03 13.55 -16.96
CA ASP A 48 17.49 14.94 -17.02
C ASP A 48 16.50 15.86 -17.75
N LYS A 49 15.96 15.41 -18.88
CA LYS A 49 14.94 16.15 -19.63
C LYS A 49 13.67 16.40 -18.81
N ARG A 50 13.27 15.43 -17.98
CA ARG A 50 12.06 15.56 -17.16
C ARG A 50 12.26 16.47 -15.95
N ASN A 51 13.48 16.58 -15.48
CA ASN A 51 13.84 17.35 -14.30
C ASN A 51 14.40 18.76 -14.61
N VAL A 52 14.27 19.23 -15.86
CA VAL A 52 14.77 20.55 -16.29
C VAL A 52 14.21 21.70 -15.44
N ARG A 53 12.93 21.63 -15.06
CA ARG A 53 12.29 22.69 -14.25
C ARG A 53 12.68 22.62 -12.78
N ALA A 54 12.71 21.42 -12.24
CA ALA A 54 13.15 21.17 -10.88
C ALA A 54 13.58 19.70 -10.75
N VAL A 55 14.76 19.48 -10.18
CA VAL A 55 15.21 18.14 -9.79
C VAL A 55 14.54 17.80 -8.45
N PRO A 56 13.77 16.71 -8.37
CA PRO A 56 13.21 16.25 -7.11
C PRO A 56 14.31 15.94 -6.09
N GLN A 57 14.11 16.36 -4.86
CA GLN A 57 15.07 16.22 -3.75
C GLN A 57 14.40 15.50 -2.57
N VAL A 58 15.22 15.02 -1.64
CA VAL A 58 14.73 14.53 -0.34
C VAL A 58 13.90 15.61 0.33
N ASP A 59 12.81 15.22 0.99
CA ASP A 59 11.80 16.07 1.61
C ASP A 59 10.92 16.88 0.66
N ASP A 60 11.11 16.78 -0.65
CA ASP A 60 10.07 17.22 -1.59
C ASP A 60 8.85 16.29 -1.51
N ILE A 61 7.70 16.83 -1.86
CA ILE A 61 6.42 16.13 -1.87
C ILE A 61 5.95 16.00 -3.32
N ILE A 62 5.46 14.83 -3.68
CA ILE A 62 4.81 14.60 -4.96
C ILE A 62 3.30 14.44 -4.74
N TYR A 63 2.51 15.25 -5.42
CA TYR A 63 1.04 15.24 -5.38
C TYR A 63 0.45 14.65 -6.67
N ALA A 64 -0.54 13.75 -6.55
CA ALA A 64 -1.27 13.17 -7.67
C ALA A 64 -2.47 14.06 -8.05
N ARG A 65 -2.45 14.63 -9.26
CA ARG A 65 -3.55 15.47 -9.78
C ARG A 65 -4.72 14.69 -10.36
N GLU A 66 -4.52 13.43 -10.71
CA GLU A 66 -5.54 12.51 -11.24
C GLU A 66 -5.47 11.16 -10.53
N ALA A 67 -6.35 10.24 -10.91
CA ALA A 67 -6.61 8.96 -10.26
C ALA A 67 -5.35 8.17 -9.85
N PRO A 68 -5.14 7.96 -8.54
CA PRO A 68 -5.96 8.41 -7.41
C PRO A 68 -5.67 9.87 -7.02
N ALA A 69 -6.57 10.79 -7.42
CA ALA A 69 -6.39 12.22 -7.17
C ALA A 69 -6.34 12.52 -5.66
N GLY A 70 -5.40 13.41 -5.28
CA GLY A 70 -5.21 13.78 -3.87
C GLY A 70 -4.28 12.87 -3.09
N ASN A 71 -3.71 11.82 -3.71
CA ASN A 71 -2.62 11.09 -3.10
C ASN A 71 -1.35 11.95 -3.06
N VAL A 72 -0.60 11.79 -1.97
CA VAL A 72 0.58 12.62 -1.67
C VAL A 72 1.65 11.73 -1.06
N ALA A 73 2.90 11.90 -1.51
CA ALA A 73 4.03 11.16 -0.97
C ALA A 73 5.24 12.07 -0.80
N VAL A 74 5.99 11.88 0.28
CA VAL A 74 7.29 12.54 0.50
C VAL A 74 8.40 11.71 -0.11
N ILE A 75 9.37 12.36 -0.75
CA ILE A 75 10.59 11.74 -1.28
C ILE A 75 11.56 11.49 -0.12
N ARG A 76 12.02 10.25 0.01
CA ARG A 76 12.93 9.82 1.07
C ARG A 76 14.37 9.72 0.58
N GLU A 77 15.29 9.51 1.49
CA GLU A 77 16.69 9.21 1.15
C GLU A 77 16.77 8.04 0.17
N ASN A 78 17.69 8.15 -0.79
CA ASN A 78 17.93 7.17 -1.88
C ASN A 78 16.81 7.05 -2.94
N GLU A 79 15.80 7.89 -2.92
CA GLU A 79 14.75 7.94 -3.93
C GLU A 79 15.09 9.01 -5.00
N GLN A 80 15.93 8.65 -5.98
CA GLN A 80 16.19 9.49 -7.15
C GLN A 80 15.11 9.26 -8.21
N VAL A 81 14.12 10.12 -8.26
CA VAL A 81 12.96 9.96 -9.13
C VAL A 81 12.82 11.10 -10.13
N CYS A 82 12.06 10.89 -11.20
CA CYS A 82 11.57 11.96 -12.06
C CYS A 82 10.05 11.92 -12.16
N LEU A 83 9.46 13.09 -12.45
CA LEU A 83 8.02 13.26 -12.49
C LEU A 83 7.42 12.69 -13.78
N GLY A 84 6.44 11.82 -13.63
CA GLY A 84 5.53 11.39 -14.68
C GLY A 84 4.45 12.45 -14.97
N GLN A 85 3.53 12.14 -15.88
CA GLN A 85 2.40 13.03 -16.15
C GLN A 85 1.48 13.14 -14.95
N ARG A 86 0.85 14.33 -14.80
CA ARG A 86 -0.23 14.59 -13.83
C ARG A 86 0.20 14.52 -12.37
N THR A 87 1.47 14.76 -12.15
CA THR A 87 2.05 14.91 -10.81
C THR A 87 2.54 16.34 -10.60
N VAL A 88 2.61 16.78 -9.37
CA VAL A 88 3.13 18.08 -8.96
C VAL A 88 4.22 17.88 -7.93
N LEU A 89 5.34 18.58 -8.11
CA LEU A 89 6.39 18.66 -7.12
C LEU A 89 6.12 19.86 -6.20
N ILE A 90 6.12 19.61 -4.91
CA ILE A 90 5.98 20.64 -3.90
C ILE A 90 7.22 20.58 -3.02
N ARG A 91 7.98 21.68 -2.94
CA ARG A 91 9.15 21.80 -2.05
C ARG A 91 8.78 22.68 -0.86
N PRO A 92 8.62 22.11 0.33
CA PRO A 92 8.36 22.86 1.52
C PRO A 92 9.55 23.74 1.90
N MET A 93 9.27 24.82 2.63
CA MET A 93 10.30 25.60 3.31
C MET A 93 10.64 24.90 4.64
N ASN A 94 11.64 24.03 4.64
CA ASN A 94 11.95 23.13 5.76
C ASN A 94 12.29 23.84 7.09
N THR A 95 12.54 25.13 7.05
CA THR A 95 12.69 25.97 8.27
C THR A 95 11.35 26.25 8.96
N LEU A 96 10.22 26.06 8.29
CA LEU A 96 8.87 26.35 8.77
C LEU A 96 7.97 25.12 8.76
N ILE A 97 8.22 24.17 7.86
CA ILE A 97 7.35 23.04 7.55
C ILE A 97 8.12 21.74 7.59
N ASP A 98 7.61 20.78 8.35
CA ASP A 98 7.98 19.37 8.24
C ASP A 98 7.25 18.75 7.04
N SER A 99 7.99 18.17 6.10
CA SER A 99 7.46 17.57 4.86
C SER A 99 6.49 16.42 5.11
N VAL A 100 6.75 15.63 6.16
CA VAL A 100 5.88 14.52 6.54
C VAL A 100 4.59 15.05 7.14
N TRP A 101 4.66 16.11 7.98
CA TRP A 101 3.48 16.77 8.49
C TRP A 101 2.62 17.35 7.35
N LEU A 102 3.25 18.04 6.39
CA LEU A 102 2.53 18.61 5.25
C LEU A 102 1.87 17.49 4.41
N THR A 103 2.57 16.39 4.21
CA THR A 103 2.02 15.20 3.53
C THR A 103 0.75 14.70 4.22
N TYR A 104 0.78 14.50 5.54
CA TYR A 104 -0.41 14.07 6.28
C TYR A 104 -1.51 15.13 6.29
N ALA A 105 -1.18 16.41 6.42
CA ALA A 105 -2.16 17.51 6.35
C ALA A 105 -2.89 17.54 4.99
N MET A 106 -2.17 17.28 3.88
CA MET A 106 -2.76 17.21 2.55
C MET A 106 -3.59 15.94 2.32
N LEU A 107 -3.34 14.85 3.04
CA LEU A 107 -4.10 13.60 2.99
C LEU A 107 -5.40 13.65 3.81
N THR A 108 -5.60 14.67 4.65
CA THR A 108 -6.83 14.78 5.45
C THR A 108 -8.07 14.90 4.55
N PRO A 109 -9.25 14.44 5.03
CA PRO A 109 -10.52 14.64 4.32
C PRO A 109 -10.79 16.11 4.01
N TYR A 110 -10.40 17.03 4.89
CA TYR A 110 -10.52 18.47 4.67
C TYR A 110 -9.79 18.90 3.39
N SER A 111 -8.49 18.58 3.29
CA SER A 111 -7.66 18.97 2.16
C SER A 111 -8.08 18.28 0.87
N ARG A 112 -8.32 16.96 0.92
CA ARG A 112 -8.78 16.18 -0.24
C ARG A 112 -10.11 16.69 -0.78
N ASN A 113 -11.11 16.88 0.08
CA ASN A 113 -12.42 17.37 -0.35
C ASN A 113 -12.35 18.77 -0.94
N HIS A 114 -11.55 19.66 -0.33
CA HIS A 114 -11.40 21.03 -0.83
C HIS A 114 -10.71 21.07 -2.21
N LEU A 115 -9.61 20.34 -2.40
CA LEU A 115 -8.88 20.29 -3.66
C LEU A 115 -9.66 19.55 -4.75
N ILE A 116 -10.31 18.43 -4.40
CA ILE A 116 -11.06 17.59 -5.34
C ILE A 116 -12.39 18.27 -5.73
N SER A 117 -13.08 18.96 -4.81
CA SER A 117 -14.33 19.67 -5.13
C SER A 117 -14.16 20.79 -6.17
N LYS A 118 -12.93 21.31 -6.28
CA LYS A 118 -12.55 22.31 -7.30
C LYS A 118 -11.97 21.69 -8.57
N ALA A 119 -11.99 20.35 -8.66
CA ALA A 119 -11.50 19.65 -9.82
C ALA A 119 -12.44 19.82 -11.01
N THR A 120 -11.88 19.79 -12.22
CA THR A 120 -12.62 19.85 -13.47
C THR A 120 -12.65 18.48 -14.15
N GLY A 121 -13.68 18.18 -14.87
CA GLY A 121 -13.86 16.95 -15.64
C GLY A 121 -14.97 16.06 -15.12
N SER A 122 -15.83 15.58 -16.02
CA SER A 122 -16.96 14.72 -15.67
C SER A 122 -16.61 13.23 -15.58
N THR A 123 -15.54 12.81 -16.25
CA THR A 123 -15.11 11.39 -16.34
C THR A 123 -13.88 11.08 -15.53
N VAL A 124 -12.93 12.02 -15.44
CA VAL A 124 -11.70 11.89 -14.63
C VAL A 124 -11.52 13.14 -13.82
N THR A 125 -11.46 12.99 -12.49
CA THR A 125 -11.19 14.08 -11.57
C THR A 125 -9.78 14.61 -11.80
N HIS A 126 -9.66 15.89 -12.19
CA HIS A 126 -8.38 16.55 -12.43
C HIS A 126 -8.23 17.79 -11.55
N VAL A 127 -7.28 17.76 -10.63
CA VAL A 127 -6.97 18.90 -9.76
C VAL A 127 -6.06 19.89 -10.46
N ASN A 128 -6.52 21.15 -10.58
CA ASN A 128 -5.80 22.21 -11.28
C ASN A 128 -4.70 22.84 -10.40
N MET A 129 -3.60 23.27 -11.03
CA MET A 129 -2.53 24.02 -10.34
C MET A 129 -3.06 25.30 -9.66
N ALA A 130 -4.05 25.95 -10.28
CA ALA A 130 -4.72 27.13 -9.73
C ALA A 130 -5.46 26.85 -8.41
N SER A 131 -5.80 25.59 -8.12
CA SER A 131 -6.40 25.17 -6.84
C SER A 131 -5.35 24.77 -5.81
N ILE A 132 -4.20 24.24 -6.24
CA ILE A 132 -3.13 23.77 -5.34
C ILE A 132 -2.34 24.96 -4.79
N ARG A 133 -1.97 25.91 -5.64
CA ARG A 133 -1.10 27.02 -5.25
C ARG A 133 -1.66 27.93 -4.13
N PRO A 134 -2.94 28.34 -4.15
CA PRO A 134 -3.54 29.15 -3.11
C PRO A 134 -4.18 28.34 -1.99
N PHE A 135 -3.87 27.03 -1.88
CA PHE A 135 -4.50 26.20 -0.88
C PHE A 135 -3.99 26.53 0.53
N ASP A 136 -4.90 26.92 1.41
CA ASP A 136 -4.62 27.30 2.77
C ASP A 136 -4.73 26.10 3.72
N LEU A 137 -3.73 25.96 4.59
CA LEU A 137 -3.68 24.97 5.65
C LEU A 137 -3.48 25.64 7.02
N PRO A 138 -4.13 25.15 8.09
CA PRO A 138 -3.77 25.53 9.45
C PRO A 138 -2.30 25.19 9.69
N LEU A 139 -1.50 26.15 10.13
CA LEU A 139 -0.08 25.98 10.31
C LEU A 139 0.31 26.01 11.79
N PRO A 140 0.50 24.85 12.45
CA PRO A 140 1.04 24.82 13.79
C PRO A 140 2.54 25.14 13.79
N PRO A 141 3.12 25.57 14.92
CA PRO A 141 4.57 25.73 15.07
C PRO A 141 5.32 24.44 14.71
N LEU A 142 6.54 24.55 14.17
CA LEU A 142 7.33 23.41 13.70
C LEU A 142 7.51 22.31 14.77
N SER A 143 7.73 22.71 16.03
CA SER A 143 7.82 21.76 17.15
C SER A 143 6.53 20.98 17.40
N GLU A 144 5.38 21.58 17.11
CA GLU A 144 4.09 20.89 17.19
C GLU A 144 3.87 19.97 15.99
N GLN A 145 4.27 20.38 14.78
CA GLN A 145 4.26 19.52 13.60
C GLN A 145 5.02 18.22 13.88
N HIS A 146 6.22 18.30 14.44
CA HIS A 146 7.02 17.13 14.79
C HIS A 146 6.31 16.22 15.82
N ARG A 147 5.64 16.79 16.84
CA ARG A 147 4.86 15.99 17.80
C ARG A 147 3.67 15.32 17.16
N ILE A 148 2.96 16.01 16.27
CA ILE A 148 1.84 15.44 15.50
C ILE A 148 2.33 14.26 14.64
N VAL A 149 3.42 14.45 13.90
CA VAL A 149 4.01 13.37 13.07
C VAL A 149 4.41 12.15 13.91
N ALA A 150 5.05 12.38 15.05
CA ALA A 150 5.46 11.31 15.95
C ALA A 150 4.24 10.50 16.46
N GLU A 151 3.16 11.20 16.82
CA GLU A 151 1.95 10.55 17.32
C GLU A 151 1.21 9.80 16.20
N ILE A 152 1.11 10.35 14.98
CA ILE A 152 0.53 9.65 13.82
C ILE A 152 1.31 8.36 13.54
N LYS A 153 2.65 8.43 13.51
CA LYS A 153 3.51 7.25 13.30
C LYS A 153 3.29 6.19 14.37
N ARG A 154 3.13 6.60 15.64
CA ARG A 154 2.83 5.68 16.75
C ARG A 154 1.50 4.95 16.53
N TRP A 155 0.46 5.66 16.12
CA TRP A 155 -0.85 5.06 15.83
C TRP A 155 -0.81 4.11 14.64
N PHE A 156 -0.13 4.48 13.56
CA PHE A 156 0.01 3.62 12.39
C PHE A 156 0.75 2.33 12.73
N ALA A 157 1.84 2.42 13.51
CA ALA A 157 2.54 1.22 13.98
C ALA A 157 1.66 0.28 14.83
N LEU A 158 0.75 0.83 15.65
CA LEU A 158 -0.23 0.01 16.40
C LEU A 158 -1.26 -0.64 15.47
N ILE A 159 -1.72 0.07 14.44
CA ILE A 159 -2.64 -0.48 13.43
C ILE A 159 -1.97 -1.63 12.69
N ASP A 160 -0.73 -1.46 12.23
CA ASP A 160 0.04 -2.49 11.55
C ASP A 160 0.21 -3.75 12.42
N GLN A 161 0.47 -3.59 13.73
CA GLN A 161 0.54 -4.71 14.67
C GLN A 161 -0.80 -5.47 14.79
N ILE A 162 -1.92 -4.75 14.82
CA ILE A 162 -3.26 -5.35 14.87
C ILE A 162 -3.55 -6.11 13.58
N GLU A 163 -3.21 -5.53 12.42
CA GLU A 163 -3.42 -6.17 11.12
C GLU A 163 -2.56 -7.43 10.97
N GLN A 164 -1.31 -7.40 11.41
CA GLN A 164 -0.44 -8.56 11.42
C GLN A 164 -0.99 -9.66 12.33
N GLY A 165 -1.39 -9.32 13.55
CA GLY A 165 -2.00 -10.29 14.48
C GLY A 165 -3.28 -10.93 13.93
N LYS A 166 -4.09 -10.17 13.17
CA LYS A 166 -5.26 -10.70 12.49
C LYS A 166 -4.90 -11.69 11.38
N ALA A 167 -3.87 -11.42 10.59
CA ALA A 167 -3.37 -12.32 9.55
C ALA A 167 -2.83 -13.62 10.14
N ASP A 168 -2.07 -13.53 11.24
CA ASP A 168 -1.53 -14.68 11.96
C ASP A 168 -2.67 -15.56 12.54
N LEU A 169 -3.70 -14.95 13.13
CA LEU A 169 -4.87 -15.64 13.63
C LEU A 169 -5.63 -16.41 12.52
N GLN A 170 -5.79 -15.80 11.35
CA GLN A 170 -6.43 -16.47 10.21
C GLN A 170 -5.63 -17.70 9.76
N THR A 171 -4.31 -17.62 9.76
CA THR A 171 -3.42 -18.73 9.43
C THR A 171 -3.56 -19.86 10.44
N ILE A 172 -3.55 -19.55 11.74
CA ILE A 172 -3.74 -20.53 12.82
C ILE A 172 -5.11 -21.22 12.71
N ILE A 173 -6.16 -20.47 12.45
CA ILE A 173 -7.51 -21.02 12.26
C ILE A 173 -7.53 -22.02 11.08
N LYS A 174 -6.91 -21.68 9.95
CA LYS A 174 -6.83 -22.57 8.78
C LYS A 174 -6.08 -23.85 9.11
N GLN A 175 -4.94 -23.76 9.77
CA GLN A 175 -4.13 -24.93 10.19
C GLN A 175 -4.90 -25.81 11.19
N THR A 176 -5.56 -25.19 12.17
CA THR A 176 -6.38 -25.92 13.15
C THR A 176 -7.53 -26.67 12.50
N LYS A 177 -8.27 -26.03 11.57
CA LYS A 177 -9.33 -26.70 10.80
C LYS A 177 -8.79 -27.90 10.01
N SER A 178 -7.65 -27.74 9.35
CA SER A 178 -7.01 -28.85 8.61
C SER A 178 -6.65 -30.02 9.54
N LYS A 179 -6.08 -29.72 10.70
CA LYS A 179 -5.71 -30.75 11.69
C LYS A 179 -6.92 -31.46 12.28
N ILE A 180 -8.03 -30.74 12.53
CA ILE A 180 -9.28 -31.34 13.01
C ILE A 180 -9.81 -32.32 11.98
N LEU A 181 -9.83 -31.94 10.68
CA LEU A 181 -10.28 -32.82 9.59
C LEU A 181 -9.37 -34.06 9.45
N ASP A 182 -8.06 -33.87 9.53
CA ASP A 182 -7.10 -34.97 9.51
C ASP A 182 -7.33 -35.97 10.64
N LEU A 183 -7.49 -35.48 11.88
CA LEU A 183 -7.83 -36.33 13.03
C LEU A 183 -9.17 -37.05 12.86
N ALA A 184 -10.17 -36.41 12.25
CA ALA A 184 -11.48 -37.00 12.00
C ALA A 184 -11.39 -38.18 11.00
N ILE A 185 -10.67 -37.96 9.87
CA ILE A 185 -10.51 -38.99 8.82
C ILE A 185 -9.74 -40.19 9.35
N HIS A 186 -8.77 -39.97 10.25
CA HIS A 186 -7.98 -41.07 10.84
C HIS A 186 -8.62 -41.69 12.09
N GLY A 187 -9.86 -41.32 12.43
CA GLY A 187 -10.58 -41.86 13.60
C GLY A 187 -9.97 -41.46 14.94
N LYS A 188 -9.14 -40.38 14.97
CA LYS A 188 -8.43 -39.91 16.15
C LYS A 188 -9.11 -38.70 16.82
N LEU A 189 -10.19 -38.17 16.25
CA LEU A 189 -10.87 -36.97 16.76
C LEU A 189 -11.72 -37.26 18.00
N VAL A 190 -12.36 -38.42 18.01
CA VAL A 190 -13.16 -38.91 19.14
C VAL A 190 -12.71 -40.31 19.54
N PRO A 191 -12.81 -40.69 20.84
CA PRO A 191 -12.57 -42.08 21.23
C PRO A 191 -13.52 -43.00 20.47
N GLN A 192 -13.02 -44.15 19.99
CA GLN A 192 -13.87 -45.16 19.39
C GLN A 192 -14.70 -45.84 20.47
N ASP A 193 -15.99 -46.08 20.20
CA ASP A 193 -16.85 -46.85 21.09
C ASP A 193 -16.60 -48.36 20.82
N PRO A 194 -16.23 -49.14 21.87
CA PRO A 194 -16.03 -50.58 21.76
C PRO A 194 -17.28 -51.35 21.32
N ASN A 195 -18.45 -50.73 21.41
CA ASN A 195 -19.72 -51.34 20.98
C ASN A 195 -20.08 -51.03 19.52
N ASP A 196 -19.31 -50.16 18.84
CA ASP A 196 -19.50 -49.86 17.44
C ASP A 196 -19.10 -51.08 16.57
N GLU A 197 -19.90 -51.33 15.53
CA GLU A 197 -19.58 -52.38 14.57
C GLU A 197 -18.26 -52.06 13.85
N PRO A 198 -17.26 -52.99 13.81
CA PRO A 198 -16.03 -52.74 13.07
C PRO A 198 -16.32 -52.49 11.56
N ALA A 199 -15.60 -51.51 10.98
CA ALA A 199 -15.80 -51.14 9.56
C ALA A 199 -15.64 -52.31 8.60
N ILE A 200 -14.78 -53.29 8.90
CA ILE A 200 -14.58 -54.51 8.12
C ILE A 200 -15.85 -55.36 8.09
N GLU A 201 -16.58 -55.51 9.19
CA GLU A 201 -17.81 -56.26 9.24
C GLU A 201 -18.93 -55.58 8.46
N LEU A 202 -19.03 -54.25 8.58
CA LEU A 202 -19.94 -53.44 7.77
C LEU A 202 -19.66 -53.61 6.28
N LEU A 203 -18.38 -53.52 5.86
CA LEU A 203 -17.97 -53.64 4.47
C LEU A 203 -18.25 -55.04 3.91
N LYS A 204 -17.98 -56.12 4.67
CA LYS A 204 -18.32 -57.49 4.27
C LYS A 204 -19.83 -57.72 4.14
N ARG A 205 -20.64 -57.05 4.94
CA ARG A 205 -22.10 -57.11 4.86
C ARG A 205 -22.64 -56.44 3.57
N ILE A 206 -22.01 -55.35 3.16
CA ILE A 206 -22.36 -54.59 1.94
C ILE A 206 -21.83 -55.29 0.68
N ASN A 207 -20.62 -55.82 0.74
CA ASN A 207 -19.94 -56.56 -0.32
C ASN A 207 -19.27 -57.78 0.27
N PRO A 208 -19.90 -59.00 0.15
CA PRO A 208 -19.39 -60.26 0.71
C PRO A 208 -18.01 -60.66 0.17
N ASP A 209 -17.64 -60.21 -1.01
CA ASP A 209 -16.35 -60.51 -1.66
C ASP A 209 -15.26 -59.48 -1.29
N PHE A 210 -15.57 -58.55 -0.37
CA PHE A 210 -14.61 -57.54 0.08
C PHE A 210 -13.43 -58.17 0.81
N THR A 211 -12.24 -58.00 0.23
CA THR A 211 -10.97 -58.31 0.86
C THR A 211 -10.24 -57.01 1.19
N PRO A 212 -9.85 -56.80 2.44
CA PRO A 212 -9.03 -55.62 2.81
C PRO A 212 -7.72 -55.67 2.00
N CYS A 213 -7.37 -54.62 1.30
CA CYS A 213 -6.02 -54.48 0.77
C CYS A 213 -5.09 -54.05 1.90
N ASP A 214 -4.07 -54.85 2.16
CA ASP A 214 -2.97 -54.52 3.07
C ASP A 214 -2.14 -53.39 2.45
N ASN A 215 -2.57 -52.16 2.64
CA ASN A 215 -1.73 -51.00 2.38
C ASN A 215 -0.97 -50.68 3.66
N GLU A 216 0.32 -51.03 3.70
CA GLU A 216 1.25 -50.73 4.82
C GLU A 216 1.32 -49.22 5.22
N HIS A 217 0.67 -48.36 4.45
CA HIS A 217 0.58 -46.90 4.72
C HIS A 217 -0.36 -46.51 5.86
N TYR A 218 -1.13 -47.42 6.45
CA TYR A 218 -2.07 -47.12 7.56
C TYR A 218 -1.66 -47.73 8.91
N GLN A 219 -0.41 -48.15 9.05
CA GLN A 219 0.10 -48.73 10.30
C GLN A 219 1.05 -47.78 11.07
N ASN A 220 0.89 -46.44 10.98
CA ASN A 220 1.63 -45.52 11.88
C ASN A 220 0.73 -44.42 12.41
#